data_200dd3a7d20c0446a9363d28adce5e8a
#
_entry.id   200dd3a7d20c0446a9363d28adce5e8a
#
_cell.length_a   1.000
_cell.length_b   1.000
_cell.length_c   1.000
_cell.angle_alpha   90.00
_cell.angle_beta   90.00
_cell.angle_gamma   90.00
#
_symmetry.space_group_name_H-M   'P 1'
#
loop_
_entity.id
_entity.type
_entity.pdbx_description
1 polymer ?
#
loop_
_entity_poly.entity_id
_entity_poly.type
_entity_poly.pdbx_seq_one_letter_code
_entity_poly.pdbx_strand_id
1 'polypeptide(L)'
;EGLRYVLKQELRYLPCLDIGGHRLPNVFVDRSGADSAKAVEEVSDLIATAGSDESVLIYPEGTRFTQKKHDELRAKYPNLAPQLDRWPNLLPVRLGGVTGMMAANPGKDLVFLAHAGFEGSADIHDLLNGGWLNQRVRLHFWRVPYADLPKENVQEFLFREWDTMQSTVGTLLNEIQSAA
;
A
#
# COMPACT_ATOMS: atom_id res chain seq x y z
N GLU A 1 -5.73 -20.93 -3.95
CA GLU A 1 -5.25 -19.67 -3.30
C GLU A 1 -5.52 -18.50 -4.22
N GLY A 2 -6.21 -17.48 -3.73
CA GLY A 2 -6.58 -16.29 -4.48
C GLY A 2 -6.07 -15.02 -3.82
N LEU A 3 -5.70 -14.02 -4.65
CA LEU A 3 -5.33 -12.69 -4.19
C LEU A 3 -6.28 -11.67 -4.81
N ARG A 4 -6.98 -10.93 -3.98
CA ARG A 4 -7.86 -9.83 -4.34
C ARG A 4 -7.11 -8.51 -4.17
N TYR A 5 -7.37 -7.55 -5.04
CA TYR A 5 -6.64 -6.27 -5.05
C TYR A 5 -7.57 -5.09 -4.82
N VAL A 6 -7.09 -4.13 -4.03
CA VAL A 6 -7.64 -2.78 -4.00
C VAL A 6 -6.86 -1.92 -4.98
N LEU A 7 -7.47 -1.63 -6.13
CA LEU A 7 -6.85 -0.96 -7.27
C LEU A 7 -7.30 0.50 -7.36
N LYS A 8 -6.51 1.34 -8.00
CA LYS A 8 -6.92 2.69 -8.40
C LYS A 8 -7.94 2.64 -9.52
N GLN A 9 -8.95 3.51 -9.47
CA GLN A 9 -9.99 3.60 -10.50
C GLN A 9 -9.41 3.91 -11.89
N GLU A 10 -8.35 4.70 -11.98
CA GLU A 10 -7.71 5.05 -13.26
C GLU A 10 -7.09 3.82 -13.98
N LEU A 11 -6.80 2.75 -13.26
CA LEU A 11 -6.28 1.52 -13.85
C LEU A 11 -7.33 0.78 -14.71
N ARG A 12 -8.61 1.12 -14.58
CA ARG A 12 -9.68 0.62 -15.46
C ARG A 12 -9.52 1.04 -16.93
N TYR A 13 -8.77 2.11 -17.19
CA TYR A 13 -8.46 2.54 -18.57
C TYR A 13 -7.38 1.70 -19.25
N LEU A 14 -6.71 0.80 -18.53
CA LEU A 14 -5.76 -0.14 -19.10
C LEU A 14 -6.48 -1.45 -19.46
N PRO A 15 -6.64 -1.80 -20.76
CA PRO A 15 -7.48 -2.93 -21.20
C PRO A 15 -7.14 -4.27 -20.54
N CYS A 16 -5.86 -4.53 -20.28
CA CYS A 16 -5.43 -5.77 -19.62
C CYS A 16 -5.81 -5.81 -18.15
N LEU A 17 -5.83 -4.67 -17.46
CA LEU A 17 -6.22 -4.57 -16.05
C LEU A 17 -7.73 -4.46 -15.90
N ASP A 18 -8.43 -3.86 -16.85
CA ASP A 18 -9.90 -3.83 -16.86
C ASP A 18 -10.47 -5.25 -17.00
N ILE A 19 -10.04 -5.98 -18.03
CA ILE A 19 -10.52 -7.35 -18.27
C ILE A 19 -10.14 -8.29 -17.14
N GLY A 20 -8.90 -8.27 -16.66
CA GLY A 20 -8.42 -9.09 -15.56
C GLY A 20 -9.03 -8.67 -14.21
N GLY A 21 -9.16 -7.36 -14.00
CA GLY A 21 -9.68 -6.80 -12.75
C GLY A 21 -11.16 -7.09 -12.52
N HIS A 22 -11.98 -7.18 -13.58
CA HIS A 22 -13.40 -7.52 -13.46
C HIS A 22 -13.68 -9.03 -13.40
N ARG A 23 -12.76 -9.87 -13.81
CA ARG A 23 -12.88 -11.34 -13.70
C ARG A 23 -12.54 -11.88 -12.33
N LEU A 24 -11.81 -11.11 -11.53
CA LEU A 24 -11.45 -11.42 -10.16
C LEU A 24 -12.24 -10.49 -9.23
N PRO A 25 -12.53 -10.87 -8.00
CA PRO A 25 -13.22 -10.03 -7.02
C PRO A 25 -12.30 -8.91 -6.51
N ASN A 26 -11.94 -7.98 -7.40
CA ASN A 26 -11.13 -6.80 -7.09
C ASN A 26 -12.03 -5.58 -6.89
N VAL A 27 -11.55 -4.60 -6.13
CA VAL A 27 -12.23 -3.31 -5.94
C VAL A 27 -11.40 -2.19 -6.56
N PHE A 28 -12.06 -1.36 -7.36
CA PHE A 28 -11.48 -0.14 -7.92
C PHE A 28 -11.96 1.07 -7.13
N VAL A 29 -11.07 1.66 -6.34
CA VAL A 29 -11.39 2.81 -5.48
C VAL A 29 -11.04 4.14 -6.14
N ASP A 30 -12.00 5.07 -6.10
CA ASP A 30 -11.73 6.47 -6.36
C ASP A 30 -11.10 7.11 -5.12
N ARG A 31 -9.95 7.74 -5.32
CA ARG A 31 -9.16 8.38 -4.26
C ARG A 31 -9.24 9.91 -4.30
N SER A 32 -10.11 10.46 -5.14
CA SER A 32 -10.33 11.91 -5.27
C SER A 32 -10.98 12.56 -4.04
N GLY A 33 -11.45 11.74 -3.10
CA GLY A 33 -12.02 12.19 -1.83
C GLY A 33 -13.53 12.41 -1.86
N ALA A 34 -14.17 12.34 -3.03
CA ALA A 34 -15.61 12.60 -3.15
C ALA A 34 -16.50 11.51 -2.51
N ASP A 35 -16.01 10.25 -2.46
CA ASP A 35 -16.76 9.09 -1.95
C ASP A 35 -15.92 8.23 -0.99
N SER A 36 -15.24 8.87 -0.03
CA SER A 36 -14.35 8.14 0.90
C SER A 36 -15.07 7.07 1.74
N ALA A 37 -16.34 7.30 2.13
CA ALA A 37 -17.13 6.34 2.90
C ALA A 37 -17.46 5.10 2.06
N LYS A 38 -17.90 5.28 0.82
CA LYS A 38 -18.18 4.19 -0.12
C LYS A 38 -16.93 3.37 -0.41
N ALA A 39 -15.79 4.01 -0.63
CA ALA A 39 -14.52 3.32 -0.85
C ALA A 39 -14.11 2.47 0.36
N VAL A 40 -14.35 2.94 1.59
CA VAL A 40 -14.11 2.17 2.81
C VAL A 40 -15.07 0.97 2.90
N GLU A 41 -16.36 1.15 2.58
CA GLU A 41 -17.34 0.07 2.55
C GLU A 41 -16.96 -1.02 1.53
N GLU A 42 -16.65 -0.65 0.28
CA GLU A 42 -16.23 -1.58 -0.77
C GLU A 42 -14.97 -2.38 -0.37
N VAL A 43 -14.00 -1.74 0.28
CA VAL A 43 -12.78 -2.39 0.76
C VAL A 43 -13.09 -3.31 1.94
N SER A 44 -14.01 -2.94 2.82
CA SER A 44 -14.46 -3.76 3.94
C SER A 44 -15.18 -5.02 3.46
N ASP A 45 -16.07 -4.89 2.48
CA ASP A 45 -16.78 -6.00 1.86
C ASP A 45 -15.81 -6.97 1.15
N LEU A 46 -14.76 -6.42 0.54
CA LEU A 46 -13.76 -7.23 -0.15
C LEU A 46 -13.06 -8.21 0.79
N ILE A 47 -12.72 -7.79 2.01
CA ILE A 47 -12.12 -8.68 3.01
C ILE A 47 -13.15 -9.57 3.69
N ALA A 48 -14.34 -9.04 4.01
CA ALA A 48 -15.39 -9.80 4.67
C ALA A 48 -15.86 -11.00 3.85
N THR A 49 -15.87 -10.87 2.53
CA THR A 49 -16.27 -11.93 1.58
C THR A 49 -15.12 -12.80 1.10
N ALA A 50 -13.90 -12.57 1.56
CA ALA A 50 -12.74 -13.35 1.15
C ALA A 50 -12.75 -14.75 1.77
N GLY A 51 -12.65 -15.79 0.92
CA GLY A 51 -12.57 -17.18 1.34
C GLY A 51 -11.36 -17.49 2.24
N SER A 52 -11.33 -18.66 2.85
CA SER A 52 -10.26 -19.07 3.77
C SER A 52 -8.87 -19.06 3.13
N ASP A 53 -8.82 -19.37 1.84
CA ASP A 53 -7.60 -19.45 1.01
C ASP A 53 -7.33 -18.20 0.16
N GLU A 54 -8.11 -17.14 0.37
CA GLU A 54 -7.95 -15.87 -0.30
C GLU A 54 -7.34 -14.80 0.62
N SER A 55 -6.57 -13.90 0.02
CA SER A 55 -5.98 -12.74 0.69
C SER A 55 -6.36 -11.44 -0.02
N VAL A 56 -6.29 -10.32 0.69
CA VAL A 56 -6.55 -8.98 0.12
C VAL A 56 -5.29 -8.14 0.20
N LEU A 57 -4.86 -7.58 -0.93
CA LEU A 57 -3.72 -6.66 -1.01
C LEU A 57 -4.22 -5.22 -1.11
N ILE A 58 -3.73 -4.38 -0.21
CA ILE A 58 -3.97 -2.94 -0.22
C ILE A 58 -2.65 -2.18 -0.16
N TYR A 59 -2.62 -1.01 -0.81
CA TYR A 59 -1.52 -0.06 -0.74
C TYR A 59 -1.94 1.14 0.14
N PRO A 60 -1.59 1.17 1.42
CA PRO A 60 -2.08 2.19 2.36
C PRO A 60 -1.61 3.61 2.06
N GLU A 61 -0.50 3.78 1.37
CA GLU A 61 -0.02 5.08 0.88
C GLU A 61 -0.91 5.66 -0.21
N GLY A 62 -1.67 4.80 -0.87
CA GLY A 62 -2.55 5.17 -1.96
C GLY A 62 -1.85 5.45 -3.29
N THR A 63 -0.55 5.58 -3.31
CA THR A 63 0.28 5.76 -4.51
C THR A 63 1.70 5.30 -4.20
N ARG A 64 2.51 5.08 -5.25
CA ARG A 64 3.91 4.78 -5.09
C ARG A 64 4.65 5.98 -4.51
N PHE A 65 5.59 5.74 -3.58
CA PHE A 65 6.50 6.76 -3.08
C PHE A 65 7.37 7.32 -4.22
N THR A 66 7.54 8.64 -4.25
CA THR A 66 8.61 9.36 -4.92
C THR A 66 8.96 10.58 -4.09
N GLN A 67 10.23 11.03 -4.11
CA GLN A 67 10.65 12.23 -3.39
C GLN A 67 9.82 13.44 -3.80
N LYS A 68 9.53 13.58 -5.08
CA LYS A 68 8.69 14.66 -5.62
C LYS A 68 7.30 14.69 -4.94
N LYS A 69 6.63 13.53 -4.83
CA LYS A 69 5.30 13.46 -4.17
C LYS A 69 5.38 13.76 -2.67
N HIS A 70 6.45 13.32 -2.02
CA HIS A 70 6.69 13.61 -0.61
C HIS A 70 6.81 15.13 -0.39
N ASP A 71 7.59 15.82 -1.22
CA ASP A 71 7.76 17.27 -1.16
C ASP A 71 6.50 18.04 -1.53
N GLU A 72 5.76 17.58 -2.56
CA GLU A 72 4.45 18.12 -2.94
C GLU A 72 3.42 18.00 -1.79
N LEU A 73 3.38 16.85 -1.09
CA LEU A 73 2.50 16.66 0.06
C LEU A 73 2.86 17.60 1.20
N ARG A 74 4.15 17.78 1.46
CA ARG A 74 4.65 18.70 2.49
C ARG A 74 4.24 20.15 2.19
N ALA A 75 4.37 20.58 0.94
CA ALA A 75 3.99 21.93 0.52
C ALA A 75 2.48 22.15 0.59
N LYS A 76 1.69 21.16 0.15
CA LYS A 76 0.23 21.26 0.06
C LYS A 76 -0.49 21.08 1.39
N TYR A 77 0.05 20.24 2.27
CA TYR A 77 -0.57 19.85 3.54
C TYR A 77 0.43 19.99 4.71
N PRO A 78 0.64 21.21 5.23
CA PRO A 78 1.60 21.44 6.32
C PRO A 78 1.31 20.62 7.59
N ASN A 79 0.08 20.25 7.83
CA ASN A 79 -0.34 19.38 8.95
C ASN A 79 0.20 17.95 8.85
N LEU A 80 0.65 17.51 7.66
CA LEU A 80 1.31 16.21 7.46
C LEU A 80 2.83 16.27 7.67
N ALA A 81 3.41 17.46 7.86
CA ALA A 81 4.85 17.60 8.03
C ALA A 81 5.43 16.69 9.12
N PRO A 82 4.82 16.56 10.33
CA PRO A 82 5.35 15.66 11.36
C PRO A 82 5.42 14.17 10.93
N GLN A 83 4.44 13.72 10.12
CA GLN A 83 4.45 12.35 9.60
C GLN A 83 5.48 12.19 8.49
N LEU A 84 5.62 13.17 7.61
CA LEU A 84 6.62 13.17 6.53
C LEU A 84 8.04 13.22 7.07
N ASP A 85 8.28 13.97 8.17
CA ASP A 85 9.57 13.98 8.87
C ASP A 85 9.88 12.64 9.55
N ARG A 86 8.85 11.99 10.10
CA ARG A 86 8.96 10.68 10.74
C ARG A 86 9.25 9.57 9.73
N TRP A 87 8.72 9.67 8.51
CA TRP A 87 8.78 8.63 7.48
C TRP A 87 9.33 9.16 6.15
N PRO A 88 10.64 9.52 6.08
CA PRO A 88 11.23 10.15 4.90
C PRO A 88 11.27 9.28 3.63
N ASN A 89 11.16 7.95 3.76
CA ASN A 89 11.13 7.01 2.63
C ASN A 89 9.73 6.45 2.34
N LEU A 90 8.70 6.97 3.00
CA LEU A 90 7.30 6.53 2.84
C LEU A 90 6.38 7.74 2.69
N LEU A 91 5.19 7.49 2.18
CA LEU A 91 4.10 8.46 2.28
C LEU A 91 3.25 8.16 3.53
N PRO A 92 2.54 9.15 4.07
CA PRO A 92 1.64 8.96 5.20
C PRO A 92 0.60 7.88 4.92
N VAL A 93 0.37 7.01 5.90
CA VAL A 93 -0.65 5.96 5.80
C VAL A 93 -2.05 6.55 5.73
N ARG A 94 -2.85 6.12 4.76
CA ARG A 94 -4.27 6.44 4.65
C ARG A 94 -5.07 5.47 5.50
N LEU A 95 -5.57 5.96 6.63
CA LEU A 95 -6.17 5.11 7.65
C LEU A 95 -7.50 4.46 7.20
N GLY A 96 -8.36 5.19 6.46
CA GLY A 96 -9.73 4.77 6.20
C GLY A 96 -9.87 3.35 5.64
N GLY A 97 -9.21 3.03 4.53
CA GLY A 97 -9.30 1.70 3.92
C GLY A 97 -8.75 0.59 4.81
N VAL A 98 -7.59 0.81 5.44
CA VAL A 98 -6.98 -0.20 6.33
C VAL A 98 -7.81 -0.42 7.58
N THR A 99 -8.32 0.66 8.19
CA THR A 99 -9.19 0.56 9.38
C THR A 99 -10.49 -0.19 9.05
N GLY A 100 -11.12 0.10 7.90
CA GLY A 100 -12.29 -0.63 7.43
C GLY A 100 -12.01 -2.12 7.22
N MET A 101 -10.88 -2.44 6.57
CA MET A 101 -10.46 -3.84 6.41
C MET A 101 -10.22 -4.55 7.74
N MET A 102 -9.57 -3.90 8.69
CA MET A 102 -9.30 -4.49 10.01
C MET A 102 -10.59 -4.72 10.79
N ALA A 103 -11.55 -3.80 10.70
CA ALA A 103 -12.86 -3.93 11.36
C ALA A 103 -13.70 -5.07 10.77
N ALA A 104 -13.63 -5.29 9.45
CA ALA A 104 -14.37 -6.34 8.74
C ALA A 104 -13.60 -7.66 8.60
N ASN A 105 -12.40 -7.76 9.17
CA ASN A 105 -11.50 -8.91 9.01
C ASN A 105 -12.09 -10.19 9.63
N PRO A 106 -12.33 -11.25 8.83
CA PRO A 106 -12.98 -12.48 9.31
C PRO A 106 -12.05 -13.43 10.08
N GLY A 107 -10.86 -13.02 10.45
CA GLY A 107 -9.88 -13.86 11.16
C GLY A 107 -8.56 -14.07 10.43
N LYS A 108 -8.25 -13.19 9.46
CA LYS A 108 -7.01 -13.28 8.67
C LYS A 108 -5.88 -12.51 9.32
N ASP A 109 -4.69 -13.07 9.22
CA ASP A 109 -3.47 -12.38 9.65
C ASP A 109 -3.18 -11.17 8.76
N LEU A 110 -2.46 -10.20 9.32
CA LEU A 110 -1.96 -9.06 8.58
C LEU A 110 -0.48 -9.29 8.21
N VAL A 111 -0.18 -9.15 6.92
CA VAL A 111 1.19 -9.26 6.42
C VAL A 111 1.61 -7.92 5.84
N PHE A 112 2.70 -7.39 6.33
CA PHE A 112 3.33 -6.21 5.79
C PHE A 112 4.42 -6.62 4.80
N LEU A 113 4.56 -5.84 3.72
CA LEU A 113 5.58 -6.01 2.69
C LEU A 113 6.34 -4.69 2.52
N ALA A 114 7.60 -4.68 2.94
CA ALA A 114 8.56 -3.63 2.59
C ALA A 114 9.30 -3.99 1.30
N HIS A 115 9.56 -3.01 0.47
CA HIS A 115 10.35 -3.19 -0.75
C HIS A 115 11.24 -1.99 -1.05
N ALA A 116 12.34 -2.23 -1.75
CA ALA A 116 13.22 -1.22 -2.31
C ALA A 116 13.78 -1.70 -3.67
N GLY A 117 14.21 -0.78 -4.52
CA GLY A 117 14.79 -1.09 -5.84
C GLY A 117 13.82 -0.96 -7.01
N PHE A 118 12.61 -0.41 -6.78
CA PHE A 118 11.65 -0.09 -7.84
C PHE A 118 11.64 1.38 -8.28
N GLU A 119 12.61 2.17 -7.85
CA GLU A 119 12.64 3.63 -8.05
C GLU A 119 12.71 3.98 -9.55
N GLY A 120 13.43 3.19 -10.35
CA GLY A 120 13.55 3.36 -11.81
C GLY A 120 12.32 2.96 -12.63
N SER A 121 11.23 2.53 -11.98
CA SER A 121 9.97 2.15 -12.63
C SER A 121 8.78 2.94 -12.08
N ALA A 122 8.97 4.24 -11.85
CA ALA A 122 8.00 5.09 -11.18
C ALA A 122 6.74 5.35 -12.01
N ASP A 123 6.84 5.34 -13.32
CA ASP A 123 5.70 5.51 -14.23
C ASP A 123 5.73 4.50 -15.41
N ILE A 124 4.72 4.59 -16.28
CA ILE A 124 4.61 3.69 -17.44
C ILE A 124 5.70 3.98 -18.50
N HIS A 125 6.19 5.21 -18.58
CA HIS A 125 7.30 5.57 -19.45
C HIS A 125 8.60 4.90 -19.00
N ASP A 126 8.88 4.91 -17.70
CA ASP A 126 10.03 4.20 -17.13
C ASP A 126 9.95 2.71 -17.41
N LEU A 127 8.75 2.13 -17.27
CA LEU A 127 8.52 0.71 -17.57
C LEU A 127 8.80 0.40 -19.06
N LEU A 128 8.28 1.20 -19.98
CA LEU A 128 8.45 1.02 -21.42
C LEU A 128 9.90 1.27 -21.88
N ASN A 129 10.62 2.17 -21.20
CA ASN A 129 12.02 2.47 -21.48
C ASN A 129 13.00 1.50 -20.82
N GLY A 130 12.48 0.43 -20.17
CA GLY A 130 13.33 -0.59 -19.55
C GLY A 130 13.95 -0.15 -18.21
N GLY A 131 13.43 0.87 -17.55
CA GLY A 131 13.92 1.37 -16.27
C GLY A 131 13.89 0.36 -15.11
N TRP A 132 13.21 -0.78 -15.32
CA TRP A 132 13.19 -1.92 -14.41
C TRP A 132 14.21 -3.02 -14.76
N LEU A 133 14.87 -2.93 -15.92
CA LEU A 133 15.89 -3.89 -16.33
C LEU A 133 17.15 -3.70 -15.49
N ASN A 134 17.73 -4.82 -15.07
CA ASN A 134 18.93 -4.87 -14.23
C ASN A 134 18.77 -4.18 -12.87
N GLN A 135 17.55 -3.90 -12.43
CA GLN A 135 17.31 -3.38 -11.10
C GLN A 135 17.44 -4.50 -10.06
N ARG A 136 18.09 -4.17 -8.95
CA ARG A 136 18.17 -5.06 -7.80
C ARG A 136 17.03 -4.73 -6.86
N VAL A 137 16.09 -5.65 -6.71
CA VAL A 137 14.93 -5.51 -5.83
C VAL A 137 15.15 -6.28 -4.55
N ARG A 138 14.85 -5.68 -3.42
CA ARG A 138 14.82 -6.29 -2.10
C ARG A 138 13.40 -6.25 -1.55
N LEU A 139 12.99 -7.36 -0.94
CA LEU A 139 11.68 -7.52 -0.31
C LEU A 139 11.87 -8.01 1.12
N HIS A 140 11.07 -7.51 2.04
CA HIS A 140 11.00 -8.01 3.40
C HIS A 140 9.55 -8.11 3.85
N PHE A 141 9.20 -9.24 4.47
CA PHE A 141 7.86 -9.53 4.96
C PHE A 141 7.86 -9.73 6.46
N TRP A 142 6.84 -9.22 7.14
CA TRP A 142 6.53 -9.64 8.49
C TRP A 142 5.03 -9.81 8.67
N ARG A 143 4.66 -10.69 9.58
CA ARG A 143 3.29 -11.09 9.85
C ARG A 143 2.88 -10.69 11.25
N VAL A 144 1.69 -10.15 11.39
CA VAL A 144 1.00 -9.97 12.66
C VAL A 144 -0.19 -10.93 12.67
N PRO A 145 -0.19 -11.93 13.57
CA PRO A 145 -1.31 -12.86 13.71
C PRO A 145 -2.62 -12.13 14.02
N TYR A 146 -3.73 -12.66 13.53
CA TYR A 146 -5.05 -12.07 13.80
C TYR A 146 -5.33 -11.89 15.30
N ALA A 147 -4.89 -12.85 16.12
CA ALA A 147 -5.06 -12.79 17.57
C ALA A 147 -4.35 -11.59 18.22
N ASP A 148 -3.31 -11.07 17.58
CA ASP A 148 -2.50 -9.96 18.07
C ASP A 148 -2.92 -8.60 17.48
N LEU A 149 -3.90 -8.61 16.57
CA LEU A 149 -4.42 -7.37 15.98
C LEU A 149 -5.23 -6.57 17.00
N PRO A 150 -5.01 -5.26 17.09
CA PRO A 150 -5.76 -4.41 18.02
C PRO A 150 -7.22 -4.27 17.57
N LYS A 151 -8.14 -4.35 18.52
CA LYS A 151 -9.56 -4.02 18.31
C LYS A 151 -9.83 -2.53 18.50
N GLU A 152 -8.97 -1.86 19.26
CA GLU A 152 -9.01 -0.44 19.55
C GLU A 152 -7.65 0.18 19.21
N ASN A 153 -7.59 1.51 19.06
CA ASN A 153 -6.34 2.23 18.78
C ASN A 153 -5.61 1.75 17.50
N VAL A 154 -6.38 1.36 16.46
CA VAL A 154 -5.84 0.88 15.18
C VAL A 154 -4.87 1.88 14.56
N GLN A 155 -5.12 3.18 14.71
CA GLN A 155 -4.23 4.22 14.20
C GLN A 155 -2.83 4.16 14.84
N GLU A 156 -2.76 4.00 16.15
CA GLU A 156 -1.48 3.91 16.86
C GLU A 156 -0.71 2.64 16.48
N PHE A 157 -1.42 1.53 16.34
CA PHE A 157 -0.86 0.28 15.80
C PHE A 157 -0.28 0.50 14.40
N LEU A 158 -1.03 1.09 13.48
CA LEU A 158 -0.58 1.33 12.11
C LEU A 158 0.63 2.28 12.07
N PHE A 159 0.69 3.28 12.93
CA PHE A 159 1.83 4.19 13.00
C PHE A 159 3.09 3.48 13.50
N ARG A 160 2.97 2.59 14.46
CA ARG A 160 4.09 1.74 14.92
C ARG A 160 4.58 0.81 13.80
N GLU A 161 3.65 0.18 13.08
CA GLU A 161 4.03 -0.67 11.94
C GLU A 161 4.65 0.16 10.81
N TRP A 162 4.24 1.43 10.65
CA TRP A 162 4.87 2.35 9.69
C TRP A 162 6.28 2.77 10.10
N ASP A 163 6.58 2.88 11.39
CA ASP A 163 7.96 3.05 11.89
C ASP A 163 8.83 1.84 11.56
N THR A 164 8.30 0.65 11.76
CA THR A 164 8.96 -0.61 11.37
C THR A 164 9.20 -0.64 9.87
N MET A 165 8.19 -0.27 9.07
CA MET A 165 8.30 -0.18 7.61
C MET A 165 9.38 0.81 7.18
N GLN A 166 9.42 2.01 7.77
CA GLN A 166 10.43 3.04 7.50
C GLN A 166 11.86 2.53 7.78
N SER A 167 12.05 1.91 8.94
CA SER A 167 13.34 1.33 9.32
C SER A 167 13.77 0.23 8.36
N THR A 168 12.83 -0.65 8.01
CA THR A 168 13.07 -1.76 7.09
C THR A 168 13.43 -1.26 5.68
N VAL A 169 12.65 -0.33 5.13
CA VAL A 169 12.93 0.26 3.81
C VAL A 169 14.30 0.94 3.80
N GLY A 170 14.65 1.69 4.86
CA GLY A 170 15.98 2.29 5.00
C GLY A 170 17.11 1.25 4.96
N THR A 171 16.95 0.12 5.64
CA THR A 171 17.91 -0.99 5.61
C THR A 171 18.03 -1.59 4.19
N LEU A 172 16.90 -1.88 3.53
CA LEU A 172 16.90 -2.44 2.18
C LEU A 172 17.56 -1.51 1.15
N LEU A 173 17.35 -0.19 1.25
CA LEU A 173 18.00 0.81 0.40
C LEU A 173 19.53 0.80 0.60
N ASN A 174 20.00 0.74 1.84
CA ASN A 174 21.43 0.66 2.15
C ASN A 174 22.06 -0.62 1.61
N GLU A 175 21.37 -1.76 1.70
CA GLU A 175 21.82 -3.03 1.14
C GLU A 175 21.97 -2.98 -0.40
N ILE A 176 21.04 -2.31 -1.08
CA ILE A 176 21.11 -2.14 -2.53
C ILE A 176 22.31 -1.26 -2.91
N GLN A 177 22.52 -0.16 -2.20
CA GLN A 177 23.62 0.77 -2.45
C GLN A 177 24.99 0.14 -2.16
N SER A 178 25.11 -0.66 -1.10
CA SER A 178 26.39 -1.31 -0.73
C SER A 178 26.78 -2.46 -1.65
N ALA A 179 25.82 -2.97 -2.44
CA ALA A 179 26.02 -4.09 -3.36
C ALA A 179 26.10 -3.64 -4.84
N ALA A 180 26.05 -2.35 -5.13
CA ALA A 180 26.21 -1.75 -6.45
C ALA A 180 27.67 -1.38 -6.72
#